data_f45fd90d22715d75fb834fce42aab28e
#
_entry.id   f45fd90d22715d75fb834fce42aab28e
#
_cell.length_a   1.000
_cell.length_b   1.000
_cell.length_c   1.000
_cell.angle_alpha   90.00
_cell.angle_beta   90.00
_cell.angle_gamma   90.00
#
_symmetry.space_group_name_H-M   'P 1'
#
loop_
_entity.id
_entity.type
_entity.pdbx_description
1 polymer ?
#
loop_
_entity_poly.entity_id
_entity_poly.type
_entity_poly.pdbx_seq_one_letter_code
_entity_poly.pdbx_strand_id
1 'polypeptide(L)'
;LRNGVSKAMEDPAKGEYLVAKSNGKTIASLMLTKEWSDWNAQWYLWVQSVYVLPEFRRQGVYKTMYEKVKTIAKEQNISQVRLYVDTTNYPAQQTYQRLGMKQTHYLMYEENV
;
A
#
# COMPACT_ATOMS: atom_id res chain seq x y z
N LEU A 1 21.58 -12.17 4.39
CA LEU A 1 21.27 -11.22 4.00
C LEU A 1 20.39 -10.30 4.65
N ARG A 2 20.16 -9.23 4.10
CA ARG A 2 19.61 -8.07 4.75
C ARG A 2 18.45 -7.53 3.97
N ASN A 3 17.92 -8.34 3.08
CA ASN A 3 16.76 -7.95 2.31
C ASN A 3 15.51 -8.38 3.06
N GLY A 4 14.50 -7.56 3.04
CA GLY A 4 13.24 -7.94 3.66
C GLY A 4 12.27 -6.78 3.76
N VAL A 5 11.02 -7.13 4.04
CA VAL A 5 9.95 -6.16 4.23
C VAL A 5 9.43 -6.32 5.65
N SER A 6 9.38 -5.24 6.39
CA SER A 6 8.98 -5.29 7.79
C SER A 6 8.27 -4.00 8.21
N LYS A 7 7.57 -4.07 9.35
CA LYS A 7 6.99 -2.88 9.95
C LYS A 7 8.09 -2.06 10.60
N ALA A 8 8.06 -0.74 10.38
CA ALA A 8 9.10 0.15 10.88
C ALA A 8 8.60 1.10 11.96
N MET A 9 7.41 1.63 11.79
CA MET A 9 6.89 2.63 12.71
C MET A 9 5.38 2.50 12.78
N GLU A 10 4.83 2.71 13.96
CA GLU A 10 3.40 2.64 14.15
C GLU A 10 2.94 3.84 14.95
N ASP A 11 1.89 4.50 14.47
CA ASP A 11 1.24 5.60 15.16
C ASP A 11 -0.25 5.31 15.09
N PRO A 12 -0.92 5.02 16.22
CA PRO A 12 -2.33 4.64 16.19
C PRO A 12 -3.25 5.67 15.52
N ALA A 13 -2.85 6.95 15.55
CA ALA A 13 -3.65 7.99 14.92
C ALA A 13 -3.43 8.10 13.42
N LYS A 14 -2.25 7.72 12.93
CA LYS A 14 -1.88 7.90 11.53
C LYS A 14 -1.79 6.61 10.74
N GLY A 15 -1.35 5.54 11.36
CA GLY A 15 -1.17 4.27 10.69
C GLY A 15 0.18 3.65 10.98
N GLU A 16 0.59 2.71 10.15
CA GLU A 16 1.89 2.07 10.33
C GLU A 16 2.65 2.05 9.01
N TYR A 17 3.97 2.14 9.11
CA TYR A 17 4.84 2.11 7.94
C TYR A 17 5.37 0.72 7.71
N LEU A 18 5.44 0.35 6.44
CA LEU A 18 6.08 -0.86 5.97
C LEU A 18 7.29 -0.43 5.18
N VAL A 19 8.44 -1.02 5.43
CA VAL A 19 9.66 -0.66 4.71
C VAL A 19 10.29 -1.89 4.08
N ALA A 20 10.95 -1.68 2.96
CA ALA A 20 11.78 -2.70 2.34
C ALA A 20 13.24 -2.30 2.53
N LYS A 21 14.07 -3.26 2.89
CA LYS A 21 15.50 -3.03 3.09
C LYS A 21 16.31 -3.93 2.19
N SER A 22 17.43 -3.39 1.74
CA SER A 22 18.43 -4.13 0.99
C SER A 22 19.77 -3.85 1.62
N ASN A 23 20.44 -4.89 2.14
CA ASN A 23 21.74 -4.78 2.81
C ASN A 23 21.72 -3.74 3.93
N GLY A 24 20.64 -3.74 4.71
CA GLY A 24 20.49 -2.82 5.86
C GLY A 24 20.05 -1.41 5.52
N LYS A 25 19.90 -1.09 4.23
CA LYS A 25 19.46 0.22 3.80
C LYS A 25 17.97 0.20 3.44
N THR A 26 17.22 1.17 3.92
CA THR A 26 15.81 1.31 3.54
C THR A 26 15.74 1.81 2.09
N ILE A 27 15.11 1.04 1.23
CA ILE A 27 15.01 1.34 -0.19
C ILE A 27 13.60 1.66 -0.64
N ALA A 28 12.60 1.38 0.18
CA ALA A 28 11.21 1.65 -0.15
C ALA A 28 10.38 1.74 1.12
N SER A 29 9.27 2.45 1.03
CA SER A 29 8.34 2.56 2.15
C SER A 29 6.92 2.76 1.63
N LEU A 30 5.96 2.41 2.46
CA LEU A 30 4.56 2.77 2.27
C LEU A 30 3.90 2.87 3.63
N MET A 31 2.74 3.52 3.66
CA MET A 31 1.97 3.64 4.89
C MET A 31 0.66 2.87 4.74
N LEU A 32 0.28 2.18 5.81
CA LEU A 32 -1.00 1.47 5.87
C LEU A 32 -1.92 2.17 6.84
N THR A 33 -3.16 2.41 6.41
CA THR A 33 -4.20 2.95 7.26
C THR A 33 -5.44 2.08 7.12
N LYS A 34 -6.35 2.18 8.09
CA LYS A 34 -7.58 1.39 8.07
C LYS A 34 -8.78 2.30 7.93
N GLU A 35 -9.79 1.79 7.26
CA GLU A 35 -11.07 2.46 7.16
C GLU A 35 -12.17 1.48 7.54
N TRP A 36 -13.04 1.89 8.47
CA TRP A 36 -14.19 1.09 8.81
C TRP A 36 -15.32 1.38 7.85
N SER A 37 -15.92 0.32 7.30
CA SER A 37 -17.11 0.43 6.47
C SER A 37 -18.30 -0.08 7.26
N ASP A 38 -19.15 0.83 7.74
CA ASP A 38 -20.34 0.43 8.47
C ASP A 38 -21.38 -0.20 7.54
N TRP A 39 -21.35 0.18 6.27
CA TRP A 39 -22.23 -0.39 5.27
C TRP A 39 -22.00 -1.88 5.09
N ASN A 40 -20.72 -2.29 5.03
CA ASN A 40 -20.33 -3.69 4.85
C ASN A 40 -19.89 -4.36 6.15
N ALA A 41 -19.88 -3.61 7.26
CA ALA A 41 -19.45 -4.10 8.57
C ALA A 41 -18.06 -4.76 8.48
N GLN A 42 -17.10 -4.08 7.86
CA GLN A 42 -15.76 -4.61 7.73
C GLN A 42 -14.74 -3.48 7.57
N TRP A 43 -13.48 -3.83 7.79
CA TRP A 43 -12.36 -2.90 7.62
C TRP A 43 -11.79 -3.03 6.22
N TYR A 44 -11.32 -1.89 5.68
CA TYR A 44 -10.49 -1.87 4.49
C TYR A 44 -9.08 -1.46 4.89
N LEU A 45 -8.08 -2.00 4.21
CA LEU A 45 -6.69 -1.64 4.43
C LEU A 45 -6.24 -0.75 3.26
N TRP A 46 -5.82 0.47 3.58
CA TRP A 46 -5.40 1.43 2.57
C TRP A 46 -3.89 1.51 2.50
N VAL A 47 -3.35 1.52 1.28
CA VAL A 47 -1.93 1.74 1.02
C VAL A 47 -1.76 3.18 0.60
N GLN A 48 -0.86 3.89 1.28
CA GLN A 48 -0.61 5.30 1.01
C GLN A 48 0.88 5.59 0.97
N SER A 49 1.24 6.72 0.37
CA SER A 49 2.61 7.26 0.41
C SER A 49 3.65 6.24 -0.02
N VAL A 50 3.38 5.55 -1.12
CA VAL A 50 4.32 4.57 -1.64
C VAL A 50 5.54 5.27 -2.23
N TYR A 51 6.72 4.85 -1.82
CA TYR A 51 7.95 5.37 -2.39
C TYR A 51 8.98 4.26 -2.54
N VAL A 52 9.63 4.20 -3.69
CA VAL A 52 10.75 3.28 -3.94
C VAL A 52 11.88 4.14 -4.47
N LEU A 53 13.09 3.97 -3.92
CA LEU A 53 14.25 4.70 -4.40
C LEU A 53 14.42 4.46 -5.90
N PRO A 54 14.78 5.51 -6.68
CA PRO A 54 14.83 5.37 -8.14
C PRO A 54 15.66 4.21 -8.63
N GLU A 55 16.81 3.95 -8.01
CA GLU A 55 17.70 2.89 -8.45
C GLU A 55 17.17 1.49 -8.17
N PHE A 56 16.10 1.38 -7.40
CA PHE A 56 15.49 0.10 -7.08
C PHE A 56 14.13 -0.09 -7.74
N ARG A 57 13.71 0.84 -8.58
CA ARG A 57 12.43 0.74 -9.27
C ARG A 57 12.50 -0.32 -10.36
N ARG A 58 11.33 -0.90 -10.68
CA ARG A 58 11.19 -1.93 -11.71
C ARG A 58 11.96 -3.21 -11.42
N GLN A 59 12.19 -3.49 -10.13
CA GLN A 59 12.89 -4.69 -9.71
C GLN A 59 12.02 -5.56 -8.81
N GLY A 60 10.70 -5.33 -8.83
CA GLY A 60 9.79 -6.14 -8.04
C GLY A 60 9.70 -5.77 -6.57
N VAL A 61 10.29 -4.64 -6.16
CA VAL A 61 10.27 -4.23 -4.76
C VAL A 61 8.83 -3.98 -4.31
N TYR A 62 8.05 -3.22 -5.09
CA TYR A 62 6.67 -2.94 -4.71
C TYR A 62 5.84 -4.22 -4.71
N LYS A 63 6.06 -5.11 -5.66
CA LYS A 63 5.33 -6.38 -5.70
C LYS A 63 5.53 -7.16 -4.41
N THR A 64 6.78 -7.23 -3.92
CA THR A 64 7.10 -7.93 -2.68
C THR A 64 6.42 -7.25 -1.49
N MET A 65 6.45 -5.92 -1.44
CA MET A 65 5.77 -5.18 -0.38
C MET A 65 4.27 -5.41 -0.43
N TYR A 66 3.69 -5.40 -1.62
CA TYR A 66 2.26 -5.59 -1.78
C TYR A 66 1.83 -6.99 -1.33
N GLU A 67 2.65 -7.99 -1.58
CA GLU A 67 2.36 -9.34 -1.07
C GLU A 67 2.36 -9.37 0.45
N LYS A 68 3.27 -8.62 1.07
CA LYS A 68 3.26 -8.51 2.53
C LYS A 68 2.01 -7.78 3.02
N VAL A 69 1.56 -6.75 2.30
CA VAL A 69 0.32 -6.04 2.62
C VAL A 69 -0.86 -7.02 2.61
N LYS A 70 -0.94 -7.88 1.59
CA LYS A 70 -2.02 -8.87 1.52
C LYS A 70 -1.96 -9.86 2.69
N THR A 71 -0.76 -10.26 3.09
CA THR A 71 -0.59 -11.13 4.24
C THR A 71 -1.10 -10.45 5.51
N ILE A 72 -0.73 -9.19 5.72
CA ILE A 72 -1.20 -8.42 6.86
C ILE A 72 -2.73 -8.33 6.86
N ALA A 73 -3.33 -8.06 5.70
CA ALA A 73 -4.79 -7.99 5.60
C ALA A 73 -5.42 -9.31 5.99
N LYS A 74 -4.89 -10.41 5.50
CA LYS A 74 -5.43 -11.74 5.83
C LYS A 74 -5.33 -12.04 7.32
N GLU A 75 -4.20 -11.68 7.92
CA GLU A 75 -4.00 -11.92 9.36
C GLU A 75 -4.98 -11.13 10.21
N GLN A 76 -5.47 -10.00 9.71
CA GLN A 76 -6.41 -9.15 10.42
C GLN A 76 -7.85 -9.32 9.94
N ASN A 77 -8.11 -10.32 9.12
CA ASN A 77 -9.43 -10.60 8.55
C ASN A 77 -9.98 -9.41 7.76
N ILE A 78 -9.10 -8.70 7.07
CA ILE A 78 -9.46 -7.61 6.18
C ILE A 78 -9.52 -8.18 4.76
N SER A 79 -10.66 -8.01 4.09
CA SER A 79 -10.89 -8.64 2.80
C SER A 79 -10.51 -7.77 1.61
N GLN A 80 -10.29 -6.49 1.81
CA GLN A 80 -9.97 -5.59 0.69
C GLN A 80 -8.82 -4.67 1.03
N VAL A 81 -7.94 -4.51 0.04
CA VAL A 81 -6.85 -3.54 0.07
C VAL A 81 -7.16 -2.47 -0.97
N ARG A 82 -7.03 -1.22 -0.61
CA ARG A 82 -7.36 -0.09 -1.49
C ARG A 82 -6.20 0.88 -1.56
N LEU A 83 -6.15 1.64 -2.64
CA LEU A 83 -5.19 2.73 -2.79
C LEU A 83 -5.73 3.76 -3.77
N TYR A 84 -5.15 4.96 -3.72
CA TYR A 84 -5.40 5.98 -4.72
C TYR A 84 -4.30 5.96 -5.75
N VAL A 85 -4.64 6.36 -6.97
CA VAL A 85 -3.64 6.65 -7.99
C VAL A 85 -4.15 7.83 -8.81
N ASP A 86 -3.25 8.73 -9.15
CA ASP A 86 -3.59 9.87 -10.00
C ASP A 86 -4.06 9.36 -11.36
N THR A 87 -5.12 9.96 -11.90
CA THR A 87 -5.71 9.52 -13.16
C THR A 87 -4.74 9.62 -14.34
N THR A 88 -3.67 10.41 -14.21
CA THR A 88 -2.66 10.54 -15.25
C THR A 88 -1.42 9.70 -14.99
N ASN A 89 -1.35 9.00 -13.88
CA ASN A 89 -0.19 8.16 -13.56
C ASN A 89 -0.40 6.78 -14.17
N TYR A 90 -0.25 6.70 -15.49
CA TYR A 90 -0.50 5.45 -16.21
C TYR A 90 0.47 4.32 -15.84
N PRO A 91 1.77 4.57 -15.63
CA PRO A 91 2.66 3.48 -15.23
C PRO A 91 2.25 2.84 -13.91
N ALA A 92 1.83 3.63 -12.93
CA ALA A 92 1.38 3.08 -11.66
C ALA A 92 0.09 2.28 -11.85
N GLN A 93 -0.86 2.79 -12.63
CA GLN A 93 -2.09 2.08 -12.90
C GLN A 93 -1.83 0.71 -13.54
N GLN A 94 -0.90 0.66 -14.48
CA GLN A 94 -0.53 -0.61 -15.11
C GLN A 94 0.07 -1.58 -14.11
N THR A 95 0.89 -1.07 -13.20
CA THR A 95 1.48 -1.89 -12.15
C THR A 95 0.40 -2.51 -11.26
N TYR A 96 -0.56 -1.70 -10.82
CA TYR A 96 -1.62 -2.18 -9.95
C TYR A 96 -2.49 -3.22 -10.66
N GLN A 97 -2.79 -2.99 -11.94
CA GLN A 97 -3.57 -3.95 -12.72
C GLN A 97 -2.84 -5.29 -12.86
N ARG A 98 -1.53 -5.24 -13.11
CA ARG A 98 -0.74 -6.46 -13.21
C ARG A 98 -0.70 -7.23 -11.90
N LEU A 99 -0.82 -6.53 -10.77
CA LEU A 99 -0.84 -7.18 -9.47
C LEU A 99 -2.22 -7.70 -9.09
N GLY A 100 -3.22 -7.52 -9.94
CA GLY A 100 -4.55 -8.07 -9.71
C GLY A 100 -5.55 -7.09 -9.14
N MET A 101 -5.18 -5.82 -9.00
CA MET A 101 -6.10 -4.81 -8.50
C MET A 101 -7.03 -4.36 -9.61
N LYS A 102 -8.23 -3.93 -9.24
CA LYS A 102 -9.23 -3.45 -10.17
C LYS A 102 -9.66 -2.04 -9.77
N GLN A 103 -9.92 -1.21 -10.76
CA GLN A 103 -10.47 0.12 -10.49
C GLN A 103 -11.88 -0.02 -9.94
N THR A 104 -12.18 0.74 -8.88
CA THR A 104 -13.52 0.74 -8.32
C THR A 104 -14.45 1.60 -9.17
N HIS A 105 -15.73 1.52 -8.90
CA HIS A 105 -16.73 2.38 -9.55
C HIS A 105 -17.07 3.61 -8.71
N TYR A 106 -16.35 3.85 -7.62
CA TYR A 106 -16.57 5.02 -6.78
C TYR A 106 -15.72 6.19 -7.25
N LEU A 107 -16.27 7.38 -7.15
CA LEU A 107 -15.54 8.62 -7.41
C LEU A 107 -15.24 9.28 -6.08
N MET A 108 -14.17 10.07 -6.06
CA MET A 108 -13.77 10.78 -4.87
C MET A 108 -14.12 12.25 -5.02
N TYR A 109 -14.69 12.83 -3.98
CA TYR A 109 -15.05 14.24 -3.95
C TYR A 109 -14.38 14.88 -2.75
N GLU A 110 -13.92 16.11 -2.90
CA GLU A 110 -13.33 16.85 -1.78
C GLU A 110 -13.66 18.34 -1.91
N GLU A 111 -13.56 19.05 -0.80
CA GLU A 111 -13.81 20.47 -0.72
C GLU A 111 -12.87 21.08 0.30
N ASN A 112 -12.23 22.19 -0.04
CA ASN A 112 -11.40 22.93 0.91
C ASN A 112 -12.29 23.72 1.86
N VAL A 113 -12.00 23.65 3.14
CA VAL A 113 -12.77 24.33 4.16
C VAL A 113 -11.91 25.29 4.97
#